data_5322524d62a31cdb46dbbd865cd83d8b
#
_entry.id   5322524d62a31cdb46dbbd865cd83d8b
#
_cell.length_a   1.000
_cell.length_b   1.000
_cell.length_c   1.000
_cell.angle_alpha   90.00
_cell.angle_beta   90.00
_cell.angle_gamma   90.00
#
_symmetry.space_group_name_H-M   'P 1'
#
loop_
_entity.id
_entity.type
_entity.pdbx_description
1 polymer ?
#
loop_
_entity_poly.entity_id
_entity_poly.type
_entity_poly.pdbx_seq_one_letter_code
_entity_poly.pdbx_strand_id
1 'polypeptide(L)'
;MIILVPAEQRLSLEGRIRVFELVPDPVTGDERLHRHGYSYCLDLAGGILAEYEPDELDQVTNSIGEPYAVYVSCQSMDAARTFLRDVLPGVDGLVDTNHFEILPASRFLALMGRHPEWDWRRQPSTDLQ
;
A
#
# COMPACT_ATOMS: atom_id res chain seq x y z
N MET A 1 -1.83 4.80 3.14
CA MET A 1 -1.15 4.42 1.88
C MET A 1 -1.97 3.40 1.11
N ILE A 2 -1.73 3.31 -0.17
CA ILE A 2 -2.49 2.45 -1.07
C ILE A 2 -1.51 1.58 -1.86
N ILE A 3 -1.78 0.27 -1.90
CA ILE A 3 -1.02 -0.66 -2.72
C ILE A 3 -1.89 -1.00 -3.93
N LEU A 4 -1.34 -0.83 -5.13
CA LEU A 4 -2.04 -1.05 -6.39
C LEU A 4 -1.34 -2.16 -7.18
N VAL A 5 -2.09 -3.14 -7.61
CA VAL A 5 -1.58 -4.23 -8.45
C VAL A 5 -2.51 -4.43 -9.65
N PRO A 6 -2.04 -5.05 -10.74
CA PRO A 6 -2.95 -5.51 -11.78
C PRO A 6 -4.04 -6.40 -11.19
N ALA A 7 -5.27 -6.28 -11.69
CA ALA A 7 -6.42 -7.00 -11.14
C ALA A 7 -6.22 -8.52 -11.09
N GLU A 8 -5.49 -9.08 -12.06
CA GLU A 8 -5.17 -10.50 -12.09
C GLU A 8 -4.24 -10.95 -10.96
N GLN A 9 -3.58 -10.02 -10.27
CA GLN A 9 -2.71 -10.31 -9.13
C GLN A 9 -3.40 -10.11 -7.78
N ARG A 10 -4.69 -9.83 -7.77
CA ARG A 10 -5.46 -9.60 -6.55
C ARG A 10 -5.30 -10.73 -5.53
N LEU A 11 -5.50 -11.98 -5.97
CA LEU A 11 -5.43 -13.13 -5.06
C LEU A 11 -4.02 -13.32 -4.49
N SER A 12 -3.00 -13.04 -5.28
CA SER A 12 -1.60 -13.10 -4.83
C SER A 12 -1.33 -12.08 -3.73
N LEU A 13 -1.78 -10.85 -3.90
CA LEU A 13 -1.60 -9.79 -2.90
C LEU A 13 -2.40 -10.10 -1.63
N GLU A 14 -3.67 -10.48 -1.78
CA GLU A 14 -4.50 -10.86 -0.63
C GLU A 14 -3.87 -12.01 0.14
N GLY A 15 -3.31 -13.01 -0.55
CA GLY A 15 -2.65 -14.14 0.08
C GLY A 15 -1.47 -13.74 0.95
N ARG A 16 -0.69 -12.75 0.51
CA ARG A 16 0.42 -12.21 1.31
C ARG A 16 -0.04 -11.53 2.59
N ILE A 17 -1.17 -10.84 2.51
CA ILE A 17 -1.75 -10.12 3.65
C ILE A 17 -2.45 -11.11 4.58
N ARG A 18 -3.17 -12.09 4.05
CA ARG A 18 -3.95 -13.06 4.83
C ARG A 18 -3.12 -14.18 5.47
N VAL A 19 -1.82 -14.21 5.24
CA VAL A 19 -0.90 -15.05 6.05
C VAL A 19 -1.04 -14.71 7.54
N PHE A 20 -1.48 -13.48 7.85
CA PHE A 20 -1.74 -13.02 9.19
C PHE A 20 -3.24 -13.03 9.47
N GLU A 21 -3.58 -13.23 10.74
CA GLU A 21 -4.96 -13.26 11.15
C GLU A 21 -5.60 -11.89 10.96
N LEU A 22 -6.67 -11.86 10.18
CA LEU A 22 -7.49 -10.66 9.97
C LEU A 22 -8.78 -10.80 10.76
N VAL A 23 -9.16 -9.74 11.46
CA VAL A 23 -10.40 -9.67 12.23
C VAL A 23 -11.27 -8.56 11.65
N PRO A 24 -12.51 -8.86 11.22
CA PRO A 24 -13.42 -7.83 10.72
C PRO A 24 -13.70 -6.76 11.77
N ASP A 25 -13.68 -5.49 11.36
CA ASP A 25 -14.08 -4.39 12.20
C ASP A 25 -15.61 -4.23 12.11
N PRO A 26 -16.35 -4.42 13.20
CA PRO A 26 -17.81 -4.37 13.15
C PRO A 26 -18.37 -2.96 12.89
N VAL A 27 -17.55 -1.91 13.07
CA VAL A 27 -17.98 -0.53 12.90
C VAL A 27 -17.77 -0.06 11.45
N THR A 28 -16.59 -0.31 10.88
CA THR A 28 -16.22 0.21 9.56
C THR A 28 -16.43 -0.79 8.43
N GLY A 29 -16.51 -2.09 8.75
CA GLY A 29 -16.51 -3.16 7.74
C GLY A 29 -15.13 -3.48 7.20
N ASP A 30 -14.12 -2.74 7.59
CA ASP A 30 -12.73 -3.02 7.23
C ASP A 30 -12.19 -4.20 8.03
N GLU A 31 -11.04 -4.69 7.66
CA GLU A 31 -10.36 -5.75 8.40
C GLU A 31 -9.22 -5.18 9.23
N ARG A 32 -9.02 -5.75 10.42
CA ARG A 32 -7.91 -5.39 11.30
C ARG A 32 -6.86 -6.48 11.29
N LEU A 33 -5.62 -6.05 11.24
CA LEU A 33 -4.45 -6.91 11.31
C LEU A 33 -3.57 -6.46 12.48
N HIS A 34 -3.16 -7.41 13.32
CA HIS A 34 -2.16 -7.16 14.37
C HIS A 34 -0.90 -7.92 14.03
N ARG A 35 0.22 -7.21 14.02
CA ARG A 35 1.51 -7.82 13.68
C ARG A 35 2.67 -7.04 14.27
N HIS A 36 3.66 -7.75 14.82
CA HIS A 36 4.88 -7.14 15.39
C HIS A 36 4.58 -6.03 16.41
N GLY A 37 3.47 -6.14 17.14
CA GLY A 37 3.05 -5.11 18.10
C GLY A 37 2.31 -3.93 17.49
N TYR A 38 2.08 -3.92 16.19
CA TYR A 38 1.35 -2.85 15.49
C TYR A 38 -0.05 -3.30 15.09
N SER A 39 -0.96 -2.34 15.03
CA SER A 39 -2.32 -2.54 14.52
C SER A 39 -2.51 -1.82 13.18
N TYR A 40 -3.19 -2.48 12.25
CA TYR A 40 -3.49 -1.94 10.93
C TYR A 40 -4.97 -2.07 10.64
N CYS A 41 -5.52 -1.11 9.91
CA CYS A 41 -6.84 -1.22 9.30
C CYS A 41 -6.67 -1.37 7.79
N LEU A 42 -7.34 -2.35 7.19
CA LEU A 42 -7.22 -2.70 5.79
C LEU A 42 -8.57 -2.66 5.10
N ASP A 43 -8.67 -1.96 3.98
CA ASP A 43 -9.76 -2.11 3.03
C ASP A 43 -9.29 -2.98 1.87
N LEU A 44 -9.74 -4.23 1.87
CA LEU A 44 -9.42 -5.21 0.82
C LEU A 44 -10.46 -5.27 -0.29
N ALA A 45 -11.55 -4.52 -0.18
CA ALA A 45 -12.63 -4.54 -1.17
C ALA A 45 -12.31 -3.75 -2.44
N GLY A 46 -11.27 -2.91 -2.41
CA GLY A 46 -10.89 -2.07 -3.56
C GLY A 46 -11.66 -0.78 -3.68
N GLY A 47 -12.47 -0.42 -2.70
CA GLY A 47 -13.32 0.77 -2.74
C GLY A 47 -12.56 2.09 -2.83
N ILE A 48 -11.30 2.11 -2.43
CA ILE A 48 -10.46 3.30 -2.49
C ILE A 48 -10.27 3.83 -3.93
N LEU A 49 -10.42 2.97 -4.93
CA LEU A 49 -10.31 3.38 -6.34
C LEU A 49 -11.37 4.41 -6.73
N ALA A 50 -12.52 4.43 -6.06
CA ALA A 50 -13.56 5.41 -6.32
C ALA A 50 -13.18 6.84 -5.91
N GLU A 51 -12.15 6.98 -5.08
CA GLU A 51 -11.65 8.28 -4.62
C GLU A 51 -10.58 8.86 -5.53
N TYR A 52 -10.11 8.10 -6.52
CA TYR A 52 -9.13 8.60 -7.47
C TYR A 52 -9.77 9.56 -8.48
N GLU A 53 -9.05 10.65 -8.75
CA GLU A 53 -9.40 11.52 -9.85
C GLU A 53 -9.19 10.78 -11.18
N PRO A 54 -9.96 11.11 -12.25
CA PRO A 54 -9.81 10.43 -13.53
C PRO A 54 -8.39 10.43 -14.08
N ASP A 55 -7.64 11.52 -13.93
CA ASP A 55 -6.27 11.63 -14.42
C ASP A 55 -5.32 10.69 -13.66
N GLU A 56 -5.50 10.57 -12.34
CA GLU A 56 -4.72 9.68 -11.50
C GLU A 56 -5.00 8.21 -11.85
N LEU A 57 -6.29 7.89 -12.06
CA LEU A 57 -6.70 6.54 -12.43
C LEU A 57 -6.15 6.16 -13.80
N ASP A 58 -6.17 7.10 -14.76
CA ASP A 58 -5.59 6.89 -16.09
C ASP A 58 -4.07 6.61 -15.98
N GLN A 59 -3.36 7.34 -15.14
CA GLN A 59 -1.95 7.14 -14.91
C GLN A 59 -1.66 5.72 -14.39
N VAL A 60 -2.45 5.27 -13.43
CA VAL A 60 -2.34 3.92 -12.87
C VAL A 60 -2.65 2.86 -13.94
N THR A 61 -3.74 3.03 -14.67
CA THR A 61 -4.17 2.11 -15.71
C THR A 61 -3.15 2.02 -16.84
N ASN A 62 -2.55 3.13 -17.23
CA ASN A 62 -1.48 3.15 -18.24
C ASN A 62 -0.23 2.42 -17.77
N SER A 63 0.02 2.39 -16.47
CA SER A 63 1.20 1.75 -15.89
C SER A 63 1.03 0.24 -15.67
N ILE A 64 -0.10 -0.19 -15.13
CA ILE A 64 -0.30 -1.59 -14.69
C ILE A 64 -1.57 -2.26 -15.26
N GLY A 65 -2.33 -1.58 -16.09
CA GLY A 65 -3.63 -2.05 -16.56
C GLY A 65 -4.72 -1.83 -15.53
N GLU A 66 -5.83 -2.58 -15.64
CA GLU A 66 -6.93 -2.48 -14.67
C GLU A 66 -6.43 -2.80 -13.27
N PRO A 67 -6.55 -1.87 -12.30
CA PRO A 67 -5.97 -2.06 -10.98
C PRO A 67 -6.92 -2.70 -9.99
N TYR A 68 -6.33 -3.41 -9.02
CA TYR A 68 -6.91 -3.70 -7.72
C TYR A 68 -6.12 -2.92 -6.67
N ALA A 69 -6.81 -2.37 -5.69
CA ALA A 69 -6.18 -1.52 -4.68
C ALA A 69 -6.53 -1.96 -3.26
N VAL A 70 -5.54 -1.91 -2.38
CA VAL A 70 -5.69 -2.11 -0.94
C VAL A 70 -5.31 -0.82 -0.24
N TYR A 71 -6.23 -0.29 0.56
CA TYR A 71 -5.94 0.83 1.45
C TYR A 71 -5.46 0.30 2.80
N VAL A 72 -4.34 0.84 3.28
CA VAL A 72 -3.75 0.46 4.56
C VAL A 72 -3.60 1.68 5.45
N SER A 73 -4.22 1.64 6.62
CA SER A 73 -4.08 2.65 7.66
C SER A 73 -3.15 2.12 8.75
N CYS A 74 -2.09 2.86 9.07
CA CYS A 74 -1.04 2.47 9.99
C CYS A 74 -0.96 3.43 11.18
N GLN A 75 -0.59 2.90 12.37
CA GLN A 75 -0.42 3.69 13.58
C GLN A 75 0.72 4.71 13.48
N SER A 76 1.78 4.36 12.75
CA SER A 76 3.02 5.13 12.71
C SER A 76 3.79 4.83 11.43
N MET A 77 4.84 5.60 11.17
CA MET A 77 5.75 5.32 10.08
C MET A 77 6.50 4.01 10.26
N ASP A 78 6.86 3.66 11.50
CA ASP A 78 7.51 2.38 11.77
C ASP A 78 6.59 1.20 11.47
N ALA A 79 5.31 1.32 11.81
CA ALA A 79 4.29 0.33 11.46
C ALA A 79 4.17 0.20 9.94
N ALA A 80 4.12 1.32 9.23
CA ALA A 80 4.02 1.33 7.77
C ALA A 80 5.22 0.66 7.10
N ARG A 81 6.44 0.99 7.54
CA ARG A 81 7.66 0.38 7.01
C ARG A 81 7.69 -1.12 7.24
N THR A 82 7.31 -1.55 8.44
CA THR A 82 7.25 -2.97 8.80
C THR A 82 6.29 -3.73 7.91
N PHE A 83 5.09 -3.20 7.71
CA PHE A 83 4.08 -3.80 6.84
C PHE A 83 4.60 -3.94 5.40
N LEU A 84 5.16 -2.87 4.85
CA LEU A 84 5.63 -2.87 3.47
C LEU A 84 6.81 -3.81 3.24
N ARG A 85 7.73 -3.91 4.19
CA ARG A 85 8.84 -4.86 4.10
C ARG A 85 8.36 -6.31 4.05
N ASP A 86 7.23 -6.59 4.68
CA ASP A 86 6.67 -7.94 4.70
C ASP A 86 5.83 -8.25 3.48
N VAL A 87 5.09 -7.29 2.96
CA VAL A 87 4.08 -7.49 1.92
C VAL A 87 4.60 -7.23 0.52
N LEU A 88 5.42 -6.18 0.33
CA LEU A 88 5.82 -5.72 -0.99
C LEU A 88 6.88 -6.56 -1.72
N PRO A 89 7.82 -7.29 -1.07
CA PRO A 89 8.85 -7.99 -1.83
C PRO A 89 8.26 -8.91 -2.89
N GLY A 90 8.67 -8.73 -4.14
CA GLY A 90 8.17 -9.50 -5.28
C GLY A 90 6.82 -9.07 -5.82
N VAL A 91 6.19 -8.05 -5.26
CA VAL A 91 4.93 -7.50 -5.79
C VAL A 91 5.24 -6.64 -7.01
N ASP A 92 4.59 -6.96 -8.12
CA ASP A 92 4.65 -6.18 -9.35
C ASP A 92 3.48 -5.20 -9.37
N GLY A 93 3.70 -4.02 -8.83
CA GLY A 93 2.65 -3.03 -8.68
C GLY A 93 3.18 -1.66 -8.27
N LEU A 94 2.31 -0.86 -7.71
CA LEU A 94 2.57 0.52 -7.33
C LEU A 94 2.25 0.75 -5.86
N VAL A 95 2.92 1.73 -5.25
CA VAL A 95 2.57 2.26 -3.94
C VAL A 95 2.21 3.73 -4.09
N ASP A 96 1.01 4.08 -3.69
CA ASP A 96 0.56 5.46 -3.57
C ASP A 96 0.72 5.89 -2.10
N THR A 97 1.60 6.85 -1.87
CA THR A 97 1.83 7.36 -0.52
C THR A 97 0.63 8.13 0.02
N ASN A 98 -0.29 8.51 -0.89
CA ASN A 98 -1.48 9.33 -0.60
C ASN A 98 -1.12 10.76 -0.14
N HIS A 99 0.09 11.20 -0.42
CA HIS A 99 0.56 12.56 -0.10
C HIS A 99 1.18 13.26 -1.30
N PHE A 100 2.20 12.67 -1.93
CA PHE A 100 2.93 13.35 -3.00
C PHE A 100 2.98 12.58 -4.31
N GLU A 101 2.98 11.24 -4.28
CA GLU A 101 3.39 10.48 -5.44
C GLU A 101 2.93 9.03 -5.41
N ILE A 102 2.95 8.44 -6.60
CA ILE A 102 2.74 7.02 -6.83
C ILE A 102 4.05 6.47 -7.40
N LEU A 103 4.61 5.45 -6.78
CA LEU A 103 5.90 4.85 -7.17
C LEU A 103 5.76 3.37 -7.45
N PRO A 104 6.57 2.81 -8.37
CA PRO A 104 6.70 1.35 -8.48
C PRO A 104 7.10 0.73 -7.13
N ALA A 105 6.50 -0.41 -6.81
CA ALA A 105 6.73 -1.07 -5.52
C ALA A 105 8.21 -1.39 -5.29
N SER A 106 8.90 -1.87 -6.31
CA SER A 106 10.33 -2.19 -6.23
C SER A 106 11.18 -0.96 -5.92
N ARG A 107 10.86 0.17 -6.54
CA ARG A 107 11.56 1.44 -6.28
C ARG A 107 11.28 1.93 -4.86
N PHE A 108 10.03 1.83 -4.41
CA PHE A 108 9.64 2.21 -3.07
C PHE A 108 10.44 1.43 -2.01
N LEU A 109 10.54 0.11 -2.19
CA LEU A 109 11.34 -0.74 -1.29
C LEU A 109 12.81 -0.35 -1.28
N ALA A 110 13.39 -0.10 -2.44
CA ALA A 110 14.79 0.31 -2.55
C ALA A 110 15.04 1.64 -1.83
N LEU A 111 14.14 2.60 -1.98
CA LEU A 111 14.24 3.90 -1.29
C LEU A 111 14.10 3.76 0.23
N MET A 112 13.16 2.93 0.70
CA MET A 112 13.03 2.64 2.13
C MET A 112 14.30 2.05 2.71
N GLY A 113 14.94 1.15 1.97
CA GLY A 113 16.18 0.50 2.40
C GLY A 113 17.35 1.46 2.50
N ARG A 114 17.46 2.41 1.55
CA ARG A 114 18.53 3.41 1.54
C ARG A 114 18.28 4.58 2.47
N HIS A 115 17.02 4.88 2.76
CA HIS A 115 16.61 6.03 3.56
C HIS A 115 15.67 5.58 4.68
N PRO A 116 16.19 4.92 5.74
CA PRO A 116 15.34 4.36 6.81
C PRO A 116 14.56 5.42 7.58
N GLU A 117 14.96 6.69 7.52
CA GLU A 117 14.29 7.80 8.19
C GLU A 117 13.26 8.50 7.29
N TRP A 118 13.10 8.06 6.05
CA TRP A 118 12.20 8.72 5.12
C TRP A 118 10.75 8.66 5.60
N ASP A 119 10.17 9.84 5.79
CA ASP A 119 8.75 10.03 6.08
C ASP A 119 8.05 10.52 4.82
N TRP A 120 7.44 9.60 4.07
CA TRP A 120 6.80 9.91 2.79
C TRP A 120 5.50 10.71 2.92
N ARG A 121 5.03 10.95 4.15
CA ARG A 121 3.92 11.87 4.40
C ARG A 121 4.37 13.33 4.32
N ARG A 122 5.66 13.59 4.51
CA ARG A 122 6.25 14.93 4.62
C ARG A 122 7.22 15.26 3.50
N GLN A 123 7.80 14.25 2.88
CA GLN A 123 8.89 14.42 1.95
C GLN A 123 8.70 13.52 0.73
N PRO A 124 8.61 14.08 -0.50
CA PRO A 124 8.56 13.27 -1.71
C PRO A 124 9.90 12.58 -1.96
N SER A 125 9.88 11.51 -2.77
CA SER A 125 11.08 10.75 -3.10
C SER A 125 12.13 11.58 -3.83
N THR A 126 11.70 12.61 -4.55
CA THR A 126 12.61 13.50 -5.27
C THR A 126 13.52 14.32 -4.36
N ASP A 127 13.17 14.47 -3.09
CA ASP A 127 13.98 15.15 -2.09
C ASP A 127 15.03 14.24 -1.43
N LEU A 128 14.98 12.94 -1.73
CA LEU A 128 15.95 11.98 -1.22
C LEU A 128 17.23 12.01 -2.05
N GLN A 129 18.35 11.89 -1.39
CA GLN A 129 19.67 11.89 -2.05
C GLN A 129 20.26 10.49 -2.20
#